data_48449a776cf2b22e38623a473ae24e6c
#
_entry.id   48449a776cf2b22e38623a473ae24e6c
#
_cell.length_a   1.000
_cell.length_b   1.000
_cell.length_c   1.000
_cell.angle_alpha   90.00
_cell.angle_beta   90.00
_cell.angle_gamma   90.00
#
_symmetry.space_group_name_H-M   'P 1'
#
loop_
_entity.id
_entity.type
_entity.pdbx_description
1 polymer ?
#
loop_
_entity_poly.entity_id
_entity_poly.type
_entity_poly.pdbx_seq_one_letter_code
_entity_poly.pdbx_strand_id
1 'polypeptide(L)'
;MSTTMPTRPPREVFEHHFAALKTGDVDAVMTDYNEHSVVITPGGAARGVKAIREGVTMLLSAIPRATWRLTTQIYDGDILFLQWAVDSRNAQINDGVETYLFKDGQIHVQTVHFTLQKI
;
A
#
# COMPACT_ATOMS: atom_id res chain seq x y z
N MET A 1 19.82 29.72 -1.59
CA MET A 1 19.96 28.38 -0.98
C MET A 1 18.60 27.74 -0.79
N SER A 2 18.38 26.61 -1.41
CA SER A 2 17.11 25.95 -1.27
C SER A 2 17.03 25.22 0.07
N THR A 3 15.92 25.38 0.76
CA THR A 3 15.64 24.61 1.96
C THR A 3 14.88 23.38 1.51
N THR A 4 15.55 22.24 1.57
CA THR A 4 14.87 20.98 1.26
C THR A 4 14.29 20.43 2.56
N MET A 5 13.02 20.10 2.52
CA MET A 5 12.40 19.37 3.62
C MET A 5 13.06 17.98 3.72
N PRO A 6 13.31 17.50 4.94
CA PRO A 6 13.82 16.15 5.08
C PRO A 6 12.86 15.15 4.44
N THR A 7 13.41 14.24 3.66
CA THR A 7 12.63 13.16 3.06
C THR A 7 12.24 12.17 4.16
N ARG A 8 10.97 11.78 4.20
CA ARG A 8 10.51 10.79 5.16
C ARG A 8 11.23 9.46 4.93
N PRO A 9 11.72 8.80 6.00
CA PRO A 9 12.31 7.47 5.84
C PRO A 9 11.24 6.42 5.50
N PRO A 10 11.64 5.28 4.95
CA PRO A 10 10.69 4.22 4.57
C PRO A 10 9.68 3.85 5.65
N ARG A 11 10.14 3.68 6.89
CA ARG A 11 9.23 3.31 7.99
C ARG A 11 8.14 4.35 8.20
N GLU A 12 8.48 5.63 8.11
CA GLU A 12 7.50 6.70 8.29
C GLU A 12 6.49 6.73 7.15
N VAL A 13 6.96 6.53 5.91
CA VAL A 13 6.06 6.46 4.76
C VAL A 13 5.08 5.30 4.93
N PHE A 14 5.57 4.12 5.31
CA PHE A 14 4.71 2.96 5.46
C PHE A 14 3.73 3.15 6.63
N GLU A 15 4.17 3.69 7.75
CA GLU A 15 3.27 3.93 8.89
C GLU A 15 2.12 4.85 8.51
N HIS A 16 2.41 5.91 7.76
CA HIS A 16 1.37 6.80 7.25
C HIS A 16 0.44 6.04 6.29
N HIS A 17 1.01 5.28 5.37
CA HIS A 17 0.27 4.53 4.37
C HIS A 17 -0.68 3.51 5.02
N PHE A 18 -0.17 2.77 5.99
CA PHE A 18 -0.97 1.77 6.69
C PHE A 18 -2.10 2.41 7.50
N ALA A 19 -1.81 3.51 8.19
CA ALA A 19 -2.85 4.25 8.90
C ALA A 19 -3.95 4.73 7.96
N ALA A 20 -3.58 5.22 6.78
CA ALA A 20 -4.53 5.66 5.76
C ALA A 20 -5.38 4.48 5.25
N LEU A 21 -4.77 3.34 4.99
CA LEU A 21 -5.50 2.14 4.56
C LEU A 21 -6.54 1.72 5.59
N LYS A 22 -6.19 1.78 6.87
CA LYS A 22 -7.10 1.38 7.95
C LYS A 22 -8.31 2.30 8.06
N THR A 23 -8.18 3.56 7.69
CA THR A 23 -9.31 4.49 7.70
C THR A 23 -10.22 4.33 6.49
N GLY A 24 -9.73 3.69 5.43
CA GLY A 24 -10.48 3.59 4.17
C GLY A 24 -10.49 4.88 3.35
N ASP A 25 -9.66 5.86 3.69
CA ASP A 25 -9.59 7.14 3.00
C ASP A 25 -8.66 7.04 1.80
N VAL A 26 -9.23 6.91 0.62
CA VAL A 26 -8.47 6.77 -0.63
C VAL A 26 -7.54 7.96 -0.85
N ASP A 27 -8.01 9.18 -0.60
CA ASP A 27 -7.19 10.37 -0.82
C ASP A 27 -5.95 10.36 0.07
N ALA A 28 -6.09 9.96 1.33
CA ALA A 28 -4.96 9.85 2.24
C ALA A 28 -3.98 8.78 1.79
N VAL A 29 -4.48 7.62 1.33
CA VAL A 29 -3.64 6.55 0.80
C VAL A 29 -2.83 7.05 -0.40
N MET A 30 -3.45 7.81 -1.28
CA MET A 30 -2.81 8.26 -2.52
C MET A 30 -1.72 9.30 -2.30
N THR A 31 -1.66 9.97 -1.15
CA THR A 31 -0.60 10.94 -0.89
C THR A 31 0.79 10.31 -0.85
N ASP A 32 0.89 8.99 -0.68
CA ASP A 32 2.17 8.27 -0.63
C ASP A 32 2.68 7.84 -2.00
N TYR A 33 1.93 8.12 -3.06
CA TYR A 33 2.30 7.79 -4.45
C TYR A 33 2.52 9.06 -5.27
N ASN A 34 3.20 8.91 -6.41
CA ASN A 34 3.38 10.00 -7.38
C ASN A 34 3.29 9.45 -8.81
N GLU A 35 3.54 10.31 -9.79
CA GLU A 35 3.42 9.96 -11.20
C GLU A 35 4.40 8.88 -11.65
N HIS A 36 5.49 8.69 -10.91
CA HIS A 36 6.51 7.69 -11.24
C HIS A 36 6.29 6.37 -10.48
N SER A 37 5.29 6.31 -9.62
CA SER A 37 4.99 5.09 -8.87
C SER A 37 4.44 4.00 -9.77
N VAL A 38 4.78 2.76 -9.47
CA VAL A 38 4.21 1.60 -10.16
C VAL A 38 3.82 0.54 -9.14
N VAL A 39 2.62 -0.02 -9.32
CA VAL A 39 2.13 -1.13 -8.51
C VAL A 39 1.92 -2.31 -9.45
N ILE A 40 2.56 -3.42 -9.13
CA ILE A 40 2.51 -4.64 -9.96
C ILE A 40 1.74 -5.71 -9.20
N THR A 41 0.74 -6.28 -9.87
CA THR A 41 -0.07 -7.37 -9.36
C THR A 41 -0.12 -8.47 -10.42
N PRO A 42 -0.72 -9.63 -10.12
CA PRO A 42 -0.93 -10.64 -11.16
C PRO A 42 -1.73 -10.12 -12.36
N GLY A 43 -2.52 -9.07 -12.17
CA GLY A 43 -3.30 -8.48 -13.26
C GLY A 43 -2.53 -7.52 -14.15
N GLY A 44 -1.31 -7.16 -13.78
CA GLY A 44 -0.48 -6.25 -14.57
C GLY A 44 0.13 -5.12 -13.75
N ALA A 45 0.61 -4.11 -14.44
CA ALA A 45 1.27 -2.95 -13.83
C ALA A 45 0.37 -1.72 -13.93
N ALA A 46 0.14 -1.07 -12.78
CA ALA A 46 -0.54 0.22 -12.71
C ALA A 46 0.51 1.31 -12.50
N ARG A 47 0.64 2.21 -13.45
CA ARG A 47 1.61 3.30 -13.40
C ARG A 47 0.91 4.63 -13.18
N GLY A 48 1.44 5.41 -12.23
CA GLY A 48 0.96 6.76 -11.98
C GLY A 48 -0.26 6.80 -11.08
N VAL A 49 -0.60 7.99 -10.64
CA VAL A 49 -1.61 8.22 -9.61
C VAL A 49 -2.98 7.72 -10.04
N LYS A 50 -3.39 7.99 -11.28
CA LYS A 50 -4.74 7.64 -11.72
C LYS A 50 -4.98 6.12 -11.68
N ALA A 51 -4.08 5.35 -12.28
CA ALA A 51 -4.22 3.89 -12.34
C ALA A 51 -4.14 3.26 -10.95
N ILE A 52 -3.22 3.75 -10.12
CA ILE A 52 -3.06 3.23 -8.76
C ILE A 52 -4.29 3.55 -7.92
N ARG A 53 -4.86 4.74 -8.06
CA ARG A 53 -6.08 5.11 -7.35
C ARG A 53 -7.23 4.16 -7.67
N GLU A 54 -7.37 3.77 -8.92
CA GLU A 54 -8.42 2.83 -9.32
C GLU A 54 -8.27 1.50 -8.57
N GLY A 55 -7.04 0.98 -8.47
CA GLY A 55 -6.78 -0.25 -7.74
C GLY A 55 -7.03 -0.15 -6.24
N VAL A 56 -6.60 0.95 -5.64
CA VAL A 56 -6.82 1.20 -4.21
C VAL A 56 -8.33 1.30 -3.92
N THR A 57 -9.05 2.01 -4.77
CA THR A 57 -10.50 2.17 -4.61
C THR A 57 -11.22 0.82 -4.69
N MET A 58 -10.82 -0.02 -5.65
CA MET A 58 -11.41 -1.36 -5.78
C MET A 58 -11.14 -2.21 -4.54
N LEU A 59 -9.92 -2.21 -4.05
CA LEU A 59 -9.57 -2.99 -2.88
C LEU A 59 -10.37 -2.54 -1.65
N LEU A 60 -10.34 -1.25 -1.35
CA LEU A 60 -11.03 -0.73 -0.16
C LEU A 60 -12.53 -0.92 -0.23
N SER A 61 -13.11 -0.88 -1.43
CA SER A 61 -14.53 -1.17 -1.62
C SER A 61 -14.86 -2.64 -1.38
N ALA A 62 -13.92 -3.54 -1.66
CA ALA A 62 -14.13 -4.98 -1.47
C ALA A 62 -14.01 -5.41 -0.01
N ILE A 63 -13.34 -4.63 0.83
CA ILE A 63 -13.11 -4.98 2.24
C ILE A 63 -13.57 -3.85 3.18
N PRO A 64 -14.87 -3.51 3.18
CA PRO A 64 -15.38 -2.45 4.03
C PRO A 64 -15.20 -2.82 5.51
N ARG A 65 -14.85 -1.82 6.32
CA ARG A 65 -14.65 -1.99 7.77
C ARG A 65 -13.64 -3.08 8.09
N ALA A 66 -12.54 -3.08 7.34
CA ALA A 66 -11.52 -4.10 7.46
C ALA A 66 -10.76 -4.00 8.77
N THR A 67 -10.46 -5.16 9.35
CA THR A 67 -9.49 -5.29 10.44
C THR A 67 -8.23 -5.88 9.82
N TRP A 68 -7.13 -5.13 9.91
CA TRP A 68 -5.86 -5.49 9.29
C TRP A 68 -4.91 -6.10 10.31
N ARG A 69 -4.19 -7.14 9.90
CA ARG A 69 -3.15 -7.77 10.71
C ARG A 69 -1.86 -7.82 9.89
N LEU A 70 -0.78 -7.26 10.42
CA LEU A 70 0.54 -7.40 9.82
C LEU A 70 1.23 -8.60 10.47
N THR A 71 1.52 -9.62 9.68
CA THR A 71 2.10 -10.86 10.20
C THR A 71 3.61 -10.91 10.04
N THR A 72 4.16 -10.22 9.03
CA THR A 72 5.59 -10.11 8.81
C THR A 72 5.90 -8.71 8.30
N GLN A 73 6.93 -8.08 8.84
CA GLN A 73 7.34 -6.73 8.44
C GLN A 73 8.85 -6.65 8.56
N ILE A 74 9.53 -6.69 7.42
CA ILE A 74 11.00 -6.69 7.37
C ILE A 74 11.48 -5.57 6.47
N TYR A 75 12.28 -4.65 7.05
CA TYR A 75 12.90 -3.56 6.32
C TYR A 75 14.37 -3.90 6.02
N ASP A 76 14.80 -3.55 4.82
CA ASP A 76 16.21 -3.58 4.45
C ASP A 76 16.48 -2.38 3.55
N GLY A 77 17.11 -1.35 4.11
CA GLY A 77 17.31 -0.09 3.38
C GLY A 77 15.98 0.50 2.96
N ASP A 78 15.81 0.72 1.67
CA ASP A 78 14.60 1.32 1.10
C ASP A 78 13.53 0.29 0.74
N ILE A 79 13.71 -0.96 1.16
CA ILE A 79 12.81 -2.06 0.82
C ILE A 79 12.07 -2.54 2.07
N LEU A 80 10.78 -2.80 1.91
CA LEU A 80 9.96 -3.42 2.94
C LEU A 80 9.31 -4.67 2.36
N PHE A 81 9.52 -5.79 3.03
CA PHE A 81 8.77 -7.01 2.77
C PHE A 81 7.65 -7.13 3.80
N LEU A 82 6.42 -7.31 3.34
CA LEU A 82 5.24 -7.30 4.19
C LEU A 82 4.36 -8.52 3.92
N GLN A 83 3.93 -9.17 5.00
CA GLN A 83 2.85 -10.16 4.92
C GLN A 83 1.71 -9.69 5.82
N TRP A 84 0.48 -9.87 5.35
CA TRP A 84 -0.67 -9.30 6.02
C TRP A 84 -1.93 -10.13 5.79
N ALA A 85 -2.91 -9.89 6.63
CA ALA A 85 -4.23 -10.49 6.52
C ALA A 85 -5.29 -9.46 6.86
N VAL A 86 -6.50 -9.68 6.36
CA VAL A 86 -7.62 -8.77 6.57
C VAL A 86 -8.88 -9.58 6.83
N ASP A 87 -9.65 -9.15 7.82
CA ASP A 87 -11.01 -9.60 8.04
C ASP A 87 -11.94 -8.44 7.78
N SER A 88 -12.98 -8.67 7.00
CA SER A 88 -13.97 -7.67 6.66
C SER A 88 -15.36 -8.32 6.75
N ARG A 89 -16.39 -7.47 6.74
CA ARG A 89 -17.77 -7.95 6.77
C ARG A 89 -18.09 -8.91 5.61
N ASN A 90 -17.59 -8.61 4.43
CA ASN A 90 -17.97 -9.31 3.20
C ASN A 90 -16.87 -10.22 2.65
N ALA A 91 -15.65 -10.12 3.18
CA ALA A 91 -14.52 -10.81 2.58
C ALA A 91 -13.38 -10.94 3.58
N GLN A 92 -12.45 -11.83 3.29
CA GLN A 92 -11.23 -11.96 4.06
C GLN A 92 -10.06 -12.22 3.12
N ILE A 93 -8.86 -11.84 3.58
CA ILE A 93 -7.60 -12.09 2.89
C ILE A 93 -6.67 -12.71 3.93
N ASN A 94 -6.13 -13.89 3.64
CA ASN A 94 -5.27 -14.61 4.58
C ASN A 94 -3.82 -14.70 4.10
N ASP A 95 -3.54 -14.33 2.87
CA ASP A 95 -2.26 -14.58 2.21
C ASP A 95 -1.65 -13.33 1.57
N GLY A 96 -1.97 -12.15 2.10
CA GLY A 96 -1.42 -10.93 1.54
C GLY A 96 0.09 -10.88 1.64
N VAL A 97 0.75 -10.52 0.55
CA VAL A 97 2.19 -10.34 0.51
C VAL A 97 2.52 -9.15 -0.40
N GLU A 98 3.41 -8.30 0.06
CA GLU A 98 3.80 -7.09 -0.66
C GLU A 98 5.27 -6.83 -0.50
N THR A 99 5.87 -6.21 -1.51
CA THR A 99 7.19 -5.61 -1.42
C THR A 99 7.07 -4.15 -1.83
N TYR A 100 7.61 -3.28 -1.02
CA TYR A 100 7.68 -1.84 -1.31
C TYR A 100 9.12 -1.44 -1.54
N LEU A 101 9.34 -0.61 -2.54
CA LEU A 101 10.58 0.14 -2.71
C LEU A 101 10.24 1.62 -2.55
N PHE A 102 10.81 2.26 -1.54
CA PHE A 102 10.57 3.67 -1.27
C PHE A 102 11.65 4.53 -1.91
N LYS A 103 11.26 5.70 -2.38
CA LYS A 103 12.19 6.66 -2.97
C LYS A 103 11.67 8.06 -2.73
N ASP A 104 12.56 8.93 -2.26
CA ASP A 104 12.23 10.35 -2.02
C ASP A 104 10.98 10.54 -1.15
N GLY A 105 10.84 9.69 -0.12
CA GLY A 105 9.75 9.81 0.82
C GLY A 105 8.39 9.34 0.32
N GLN A 106 8.39 8.56 -0.76
CA GLN A 106 7.15 8.04 -1.34
C GLN A 106 7.32 6.58 -1.80
N ILE A 107 6.22 5.93 -2.11
CA ILE A 107 6.25 4.58 -2.66
C ILE A 107 6.61 4.68 -4.14
N HIS A 108 7.74 4.10 -4.52
CA HIS A 108 8.18 4.11 -5.91
C HIS A 108 7.75 2.85 -6.65
N VAL A 109 8.00 1.69 -6.06
CA VAL A 109 7.57 0.41 -6.62
C VAL A 109 6.89 -0.39 -5.52
N GLN A 110 5.80 -1.02 -5.87
CA GLN A 110 5.08 -1.91 -4.96
C GLN A 110 4.64 -3.14 -5.75
N THR A 111 4.94 -4.31 -5.21
CA THR A 111 4.37 -5.55 -5.74
C THR A 111 3.39 -6.08 -4.71
N VAL A 112 2.27 -6.61 -5.15
CA VAL A 112 1.25 -7.12 -4.23
C VAL A 112 0.57 -8.34 -4.81
N HIS A 113 0.36 -9.33 -3.95
CA HIS A 113 -0.42 -10.51 -4.28
C HIS A 113 -1.28 -10.87 -3.08
N PHE A 114 -2.53 -11.17 -3.33
CA PHE A 114 -3.44 -11.67 -2.31
C PHE A 114 -4.61 -12.42 -2.97
N THR A 115 -5.27 -13.25 -2.19
CA THR A 115 -6.49 -13.93 -2.60
C THR A 115 -7.65 -13.34 -1.79
N LEU A 116 -8.63 -12.75 -2.47
CA LEU A 116 -9.83 -12.23 -1.84
C LEU A 116 -10.83 -13.36 -1.73
N GLN A 117 -11.21 -13.71 -0.51
CA GLN A 117 -12.21 -14.74 -0.25
C GLN A 117 -13.50 -14.08 0.21
N LYS A 118 -14.55 -14.22 -0.58
CA LYS A 118 -15.86 -13.70 -0.20
C LYS A 118 -16.49 -14.62 0.83
N ILE A 119 -17.16 -14.02 1.78
CA ILE A 119 -17.83 -14.73 2.85
C ILE A 119 -19.32 -14.73 2.61
#